data_1449898d66ade1b7245becf5f2b7f8f7
#
_entry.id   1449898d66ade1b7245becf5f2b7f8f7
#
_cell.length_a   1.000
_cell.length_b   1.000
_cell.length_c   1.000
_cell.angle_alpha   90.00
_cell.angle_beta   90.00
_cell.angle_gamma   90.00
#
_symmetry.space_group_name_H-M   'P 1'
#
loop_
_entity.id
_entity.type
_entity.pdbx_description
1 polymer ?
#
loop_
_entity_poly.entity_id
_entity_poly.type
_entity_poly.pdbx_seq_one_letter_code
_entity_poly.pdbx_strand_id
1 'polypeptide(L)'
;MADKEISKLALNEVSEPLPGDERSSNVDEAPSVESENGKKPPPLWAKLFAVALISCISFGSHWSSGVTGAMKSTIKKKMDINNVQFSLLEASEDFMATVLLLPSGLITDRVGGAEMIVYGNIIYTIGSILVAAASTVRSFKFMIGGRIILAFGDIATKIAQYKMFSSWFAPSNGFASTLAFELAIGKVGGFIGKSTANVIAKNTGNFAWVFWTSVFMNLFTNFATVIFWFFNKYSQLHFRGRRDNATSEQLTEKNKKFELHKVFQLPWMFWAVMSFSIFQTSTASIFSQNATELAEQRFNVSAIEAGWYSSLSQYAGCILVPCLGIFIDMFGQRATVMFVCGLGMMLSMILLNYAPSTAGTGASFGIYAVAMSFGPTVIIDGIRTTLWHQAVFGSAFSLKVTMNNAMSIILRIITGALQDADDNSYRRVVQVYLFMAAASSVVGAILLITSFASRSLAPLQWSRKKRLTSGPEIIQANRERSLVTHAQRTRRISMACFATLLLITMGGWVAYIWGAVTGNNS
;
A
#
# COMPACT_ATOMS: atom_id res chain seq x y z
N MET A 1 -12.05 13.07 -49.25
CA MET A 1 -12.44 11.68 -49.52
C MET A 1 -11.32 10.68 -49.25
N ALA A 2 -10.06 11.06 -49.33
CA ALA A 2 -8.90 10.19 -49.09
C ALA A 2 -8.68 9.78 -47.63
N ASP A 3 -9.08 10.61 -46.63
CA ASP A 3 -8.89 10.32 -45.23
C ASP A 3 -9.85 9.28 -44.60
N LYS A 4 -10.93 8.95 -45.30
CA LYS A 4 -11.88 7.91 -44.82
C LYS A 4 -11.51 6.49 -45.28
N GLU A 5 -10.72 6.36 -46.33
CA GLU A 5 -10.25 5.04 -46.79
C GLU A 5 -9.05 4.52 -46.00
N ILE A 6 -8.16 5.41 -45.55
CA ILE A 6 -7.01 5.04 -44.73
C ILE A 6 -7.45 4.54 -43.34
N SER A 7 -8.55 5.07 -42.79
CA SER A 7 -9.11 4.64 -41.51
C SER A 7 -9.79 3.26 -41.58
N LYS A 8 -10.27 2.83 -42.73
CA LYS A 8 -10.86 1.51 -42.94
C LYS A 8 -9.83 0.42 -43.22
N LEU A 9 -8.70 0.75 -43.82
CA LEU A 9 -7.60 -0.17 -44.06
C LEU A 9 -6.86 -0.54 -42.74
N ALA A 10 -6.72 0.41 -41.84
CA ALA A 10 -6.09 0.15 -40.52
C ALA A 10 -6.95 -0.68 -39.55
N LEU A 11 -8.25 -0.81 -39.82
CA LEU A 11 -9.16 -1.64 -39.00
C LEU A 11 -9.28 -3.09 -39.50
N ASN A 12 -8.92 -3.36 -40.76
CA ASN A 12 -9.00 -4.70 -41.33
C ASN A 12 -7.73 -5.55 -41.22
N GLU A 13 -6.57 -4.95 -40.92
CA GLU A 13 -5.31 -5.71 -40.71
C GLU A 13 -5.18 -6.42 -39.36
N VAL A 14 -6.21 -6.37 -38.52
CA VAL A 14 -6.20 -7.03 -37.19
C VAL A 14 -6.96 -8.37 -37.16
N SER A 15 -7.45 -8.88 -38.29
CA SER A 15 -8.34 -10.06 -38.28
C SER A 15 -7.99 -11.19 -39.26
N GLU A 16 -6.74 -11.43 -39.64
CA GLU A 16 -6.38 -12.70 -40.29
C GLU A 16 -5.47 -13.55 -39.41
N PRO A 17 -5.88 -14.80 -39.10
CA PRO A 17 -5.03 -15.76 -38.41
C PRO A 17 -4.15 -16.52 -39.42
N LEU A 18 -2.82 -16.56 -39.18
CA LEU A 18 -1.88 -17.41 -39.87
C LEU A 18 -2.16 -18.91 -39.59
N PRO A 19 -2.05 -19.80 -40.61
CA PRO A 19 -2.34 -21.22 -40.41
C PRO A 19 -1.15 -21.99 -39.84
N GLY A 20 -1.43 -22.85 -38.86
CA GLY A 20 -0.70 -24.07 -38.55
C GLY A 20 0.31 -24.01 -37.45
N ASP A 21 -0.10 -24.41 -36.24
CA ASP A 21 0.65 -25.37 -35.43
C ASP A 21 -0.29 -26.07 -34.42
N GLU A 22 -0.72 -27.27 -34.78
CA GLU A 22 -1.40 -28.19 -33.87
C GLU A 22 -0.37 -28.79 -32.89
N ARG A 23 -0.35 -28.31 -31.65
CA ARG A 23 0.11 -29.07 -30.50
C ARG A 23 -0.86 -28.90 -29.35
N SER A 24 -1.59 -29.96 -29.11
CA SER A 24 -2.47 -30.18 -27.97
C SER A 24 -1.71 -29.98 -26.64
N SER A 25 -2.14 -29.01 -25.85
CA SER A 25 -1.90 -28.99 -24.42
C SER A 25 -3.21 -28.54 -23.76
N ASN A 26 -3.71 -29.35 -22.84
CA ASN A 26 -4.88 -29.08 -22.01
C ASN A 26 -4.68 -27.75 -21.28
N VAL A 27 -5.31 -26.70 -21.80
CA VAL A 27 -5.40 -25.40 -21.16
C VAL A 27 -6.83 -25.31 -20.64
N ASP A 28 -6.99 -25.18 -19.33
CA ASP A 28 -8.26 -24.85 -18.69
C ASP A 28 -8.87 -23.62 -19.39
N GLU A 29 -9.86 -23.83 -20.22
CA GLU A 29 -10.58 -22.79 -20.95
C GLU A 29 -11.27 -21.87 -19.96
N ALA A 30 -11.07 -20.55 -20.13
CA ALA A 30 -11.92 -19.56 -19.48
C ALA A 30 -13.37 -19.82 -19.95
N PRO A 31 -14.36 -19.74 -19.04
CA PRO A 31 -15.75 -20.00 -19.38
C PRO A 31 -16.17 -19.13 -20.57
N SER A 32 -16.67 -19.76 -21.60
CA SER A 32 -17.15 -19.11 -22.83
C SER A 32 -18.26 -18.10 -22.49
N VAL A 33 -18.37 -17.03 -23.26
CA VAL A 33 -19.37 -15.94 -23.07
C VAL A 33 -20.81 -16.50 -22.99
N GLU A 34 -21.08 -17.65 -23.58
CA GLU A 34 -22.37 -18.34 -23.50
C GLU A 34 -22.70 -18.90 -22.12
N SER A 35 -21.71 -19.30 -21.30
CA SER A 35 -21.92 -19.80 -19.95
C SER A 35 -22.27 -18.70 -18.93
N GLU A 36 -22.05 -17.45 -19.22
CA GLU A 36 -22.34 -16.30 -18.34
C GLU A 36 -23.79 -15.79 -18.43
N ASN A 37 -24.51 -16.06 -19.52
CA ASN A 37 -25.85 -15.51 -19.75
C ASN A 37 -26.94 -16.02 -18.78
N GLY A 38 -26.70 -17.10 -18.03
CA GLY A 38 -27.63 -17.63 -17.02
C GLY A 38 -27.30 -17.22 -15.56
N LYS A 39 -26.13 -16.64 -15.30
CA LYS A 39 -25.70 -16.36 -13.92
C LYS A 39 -26.22 -14.99 -13.43
N LYS A 40 -26.70 -14.94 -12.19
CA LYS A 40 -27.16 -13.71 -11.53
C LYS A 40 -25.98 -12.89 -11.01
N PRO A 41 -26.11 -11.55 -10.94
CA PRO A 41 -25.09 -10.72 -10.28
C PRO A 41 -24.95 -11.11 -8.81
N PRO A 42 -23.75 -10.98 -8.20
CA PRO A 42 -23.56 -11.34 -6.80
C PRO A 42 -24.47 -10.49 -5.90
N PRO A 43 -25.22 -11.13 -4.98
CA PRO A 43 -26.10 -10.44 -4.05
C PRO A 43 -25.29 -9.62 -3.04
N LEU A 44 -25.95 -8.66 -2.37
CA LEU A 44 -25.30 -7.76 -1.43
C LEU A 44 -24.58 -8.50 -0.30
N TRP A 45 -25.20 -9.55 0.26
CA TRP A 45 -24.60 -10.35 1.32
C TRP A 45 -23.27 -10.99 0.89
N ALA A 46 -23.16 -11.47 -0.36
CA ALA A 46 -21.93 -12.06 -0.88
C ALA A 46 -20.82 -11.02 -1.01
N LYS A 47 -21.16 -9.79 -1.42
CA LYS A 47 -20.20 -8.67 -1.48
C LYS A 47 -19.71 -8.28 -0.08
N LEU A 48 -20.62 -8.14 0.89
CA LEU A 48 -20.28 -7.79 2.27
C LEU A 48 -19.44 -8.88 2.93
N PHE A 49 -19.76 -10.14 2.70
CA PHE A 49 -18.99 -11.28 3.21
C PHE A 49 -17.59 -11.35 2.59
N ALA A 50 -17.46 -11.11 1.28
CA ALA A 50 -16.17 -10.99 0.62
C ALA A 50 -15.33 -9.86 1.24
N VAL A 51 -15.91 -8.67 1.42
CA VAL A 51 -15.22 -7.51 2.04
C VAL A 51 -14.74 -7.86 3.44
N ALA A 52 -15.59 -8.44 4.27
CA ALA A 52 -15.24 -8.80 5.64
C ALA A 52 -14.06 -9.79 5.68
N LEU A 53 -14.11 -10.86 4.86
CA LEU A 53 -13.03 -11.85 4.79
C LEU A 53 -11.73 -11.24 4.25
N ILE A 54 -11.79 -10.50 3.12
CA ILE A 54 -10.59 -9.88 2.52
C ILE A 54 -9.97 -8.88 3.51
N SER A 55 -10.78 -8.13 4.26
CA SER A 55 -10.29 -7.16 5.25
C SER A 55 -9.59 -7.82 6.45
N CYS A 56 -9.97 -9.05 6.80
CA CYS A 56 -9.30 -9.79 7.87
C CYS A 56 -7.93 -10.37 7.46
N ILE A 57 -7.63 -10.47 6.16
CA ILE A 57 -6.40 -11.10 5.64
C ILE A 57 -5.13 -10.40 6.12
N SER A 58 -5.12 -9.08 6.22
CA SER A 58 -3.95 -8.30 6.67
C SER A 58 -3.93 -8.01 8.18
N PHE A 59 -4.88 -8.53 8.96
CA PHE A 59 -4.98 -8.20 10.38
C PHE A 59 -3.70 -8.56 11.15
N GLY A 60 -3.14 -9.77 10.91
CA GLY A 60 -1.91 -10.23 11.57
C GLY A 60 -0.68 -9.38 11.20
N SER A 61 -0.55 -8.93 9.95
CA SER A 61 0.55 -8.07 9.53
C SER A 61 0.47 -6.67 10.15
N HIS A 62 -0.72 -6.10 10.28
CA HIS A 62 -0.94 -4.83 10.98
C HIS A 62 -0.65 -4.95 12.48
N TRP A 63 -1.05 -6.07 13.12
CA TRP A 63 -0.69 -6.38 14.51
C TRP A 63 0.83 -6.43 14.69
N SER A 64 1.54 -7.21 13.87
CA SER A 64 3.00 -7.35 13.93
C SER A 64 3.73 -6.02 13.76
N SER A 65 3.27 -5.18 12.83
CA SER A 65 3.81 -3.83 12.63
C SER A 65 3.59 -2.93 13.85
N GLY A 66 2.41 -2.99 14.45
CA GLY A 66 2.09 -2.26 15.69
C GLY A 66 3.00 -2.66 16.85
N VAL A 67 3.18 -3.96 17.04
CA VAL A 67 4.07 -4.55 18.06
C VAL A 67 5.50 -4.05 17.89
N THR A 68 6.08 -4.17 16.69
CA THR A 68 7.49 -3.82 16.48
C THR A 68 7.76 -2.34 16.76
N GLY A 69 6.89 -1.45 16.31
CA GLY A 69 7.03 -0.01 16.57
C GLY A 69 6.88 0.36 18.07
N ALA A 70 6.03 -0.37 18.82
CA ALA A 70 5.87 -0.14 20.25
C ALA A 70 7.05 -0.68 21.10
N MET A 71 7.76 -1.67 20.59
CA MET A 71 8.83 -2.38 21.30
C MET A 71 10.22 -1.85 20.99
N LYS A 72 10.37 -0.75 20.24
CA LYS A 72 11.67 -0.25 19.77
C LYS A 72 12.68 -0.10 20.91
N SER A 73 12.35 0.62 21.97
CA SER A 73 13.22 0.83 23.13
C SER A 73 13.56 -0.49 23.84
N THR A 74 12.57 -1.38 23.99
CA THR A 74 12.75 -2.70 24.61
C THR A 74 13.63 -3.62 23.77
N ILE A 75 13.42 -3.67 22.45
CA ILE A 75 14.22 -4.48 21.52
C ILE A 75 15.68 -4.02 21.56
N LYS A 76 15.93 -2.71 21.43
CA LYS A 76 17.29 -2.16 21.52
C LYS A 76 18.00 -2.58 22.81
N LYS A 77 17.33 -2.41 23.96
CA LYS A 77 17.88 -2.76 25.27
C LYS A 77 18.10 -4.27 25.46
N LYS A 78 17.18 -5.12 25.00
CA LYS A 78 17.22 -6.58 25.25
C LYS A 78 18.10 -7.34 24.27
N MET A 79 18.32 -6.79 23.07
CA MET A 79 19.15 -7.38 22.02
C MET A 79 20.51 -6.68 21.89
N ASP A 80 20.75 -5.63 22.70
CA ASP A 80 21.98 -4.82 22.72
C ASP A 80 22.32 -4.27 21.31
N ILE A 81 21.35 -3.57 20.70
CA ILE A 81 21.47 -3.00 19.36
C ILE A 81 21.26 -1.49 19.38
N ASN A 82 21.95 -0.77 18.47
CA ASN A 82 21.82 0.66 18.29
C ASN A 82 20.65 1.05 17.36
N ASN A 83 20.44 2.36 17.12
CA ASN A 83 19.33 2.83 16.27
C ASN A 83 19.52 2.49 14.80
N VAL A 84 20.76 2.49 14.29
CA VAL A 84 21.04 2.04 12.91
C VAL A 84 20.69 0.58 12.74
N GLN A 85 21.07 -0.28 13.68
CA GLN A 85 20.75 -1.71 13.66
C GLN A 85 19.23 -1.95 13.76
N PHE A 86 18.51 -1.23 14.62
CA PHE A 86 17.05 -1.29 14.65
C PHE A 86 16.43 -0.83 13.33
N SER A 87 16.96 0.24 12.75
CA SER A 87 16.53 0.73 11.43
C SER A 87 16.78 -0.27 10.31
N LEU A 88 17.90 -1.02 10.36
CA LEU A 88 18.18 -2.13 9.45
C LEU A 88 17.19 -3.28 9.59
N LEU A 89 16.80 -3.62 10.82
CA LEU A 89 15.81 -4.65 11.08
C LEU A 89 14.48 -4.35 10.36
N GLU A 90 14.03 -3.12 10.45
CA GLU A 90 12.82 -2.64 9.78
C GLU A 90 13.04 -2.47 8.25
N ALA A 91 14.19 -1.93 7.85
CA ALA A 91 14.54 -1.74 6.44
C ALA A 91 14.73 -3.07 5.70
N SER A 92 14.97 -4.19 6.38
CA SER A 92 15.10 -5.51 5.75
C SER A 92 13.81 -5.94 5.05
N GLU A 93 12.65 -5.65 5.63
CA GLU A 93 11.36 -5.92 5.00
C GLU A 93 11.16 -5.03 3.76
N ASP A 94 11.43 -3.73 3.89
CA ASP A 94 11.32 -2.77 2.80
C ASP A 94 12.29 -3.11 1.65
N PHE A 95 13.52 -3.54 1.98
CA PHE A 95 14.53 -3.96 1.01
C PHE A 95 14.05 -5.15 0.18
N MET A 96 13.60 -6.21 0.85
CA MET A 96 13.05 -7.38 0.15
C MET A 96 11.82 -7.02 -0.69
N ALA A 97 10.99 -6.09 -0.21
CA ALA A 97 9.86 -5.59 -0.97
C ALA A 97 10.29 -4.94 -2.29
N THR A 98 11.36 -4.15 -2.30
CA THR A 98 11.84 -3.51 -3.54
C THR A 98 12.31 -4.52 -4.60
N VAL A 99 12.83 -5.66 -4.18
CA VAL A 99 13.29 -6.74 -5.08
C VAL A 99 12.13 -7.59 -5.59
N LEU A 100 11.18 -7.91 -4.71
CA LEU A 100 10.17 -8.94 -4.97
C LEU A 100 8.85 -8.41 -5.50
N LEU A 101 8.56 -7.13 -5.32
CA LEU A 101 7.26 -6.56 -5.62
C LEU A 101 6.87 -6.68 -7.08
N LEU A 102 7.78 -6.37 -8.01
CA LEU A 102 7.52 -6.50 -9.44
C LEU A 102 7.28 -7.97 -9.82
N PRO A 103 8.16 -8.93 -9.48
CA PRO A 103 7.88 -10.35 -9.72
C PRO A 103 6.57 -10.83 -9.09
N SER A 104 6.28 -10.42 -7.85
CA SER A 104 5.05 -10.82 -7.16
C SER A 104 3.80 -10.28 -7.83
N GLY A 105 3.81 -9.04 -8.32
CA GLY A 105 2.71 -8.47 -9.10
C GLY A 105 2.41 -9.28 -10.35
N LEU A 106 3.48 -9.69 -11.07
CA LEU A 106 3.40 -10.50 -12.27
C LEU A 106 2.87 -11.91 -12.01
N ILE A 107 3.36 -12.53 -10.94
CA ILE A 107 2.91 -13.87 -10.51
C ILE A 107 1.44 -13.80 -10.08
N THR A 108 1.05 -12.78 -9.31
CA THR A 108 -0.34 -12.58 -8.88
C THR A 108 -1.27 -12.40 -10.08
N ASP A 109 -0.82 -11.73 -11.14
CA ASP A 109 -1.61 -11.54 -12.36
C ASP A 109 -1.84 -12.87 -13.10
N ARG A 110 -0.92 -13.81 -13.01
CA ARG A 110 -1.02 -15.15 -13.63
C ARG A 110 -1.76 -16.18 -12.78
N VAL A 111 -1.35 -16.32 -11.53
CA VAL A 111 -1.84 -17.36 -10.61
C VAL A 111 -3.28 -17.03 -10.16
N GLY A 112 -3.53 -15.75 -9.91
CA GLY A 112 -4.80 -15.26 -9.36
C GLY A 112 -4.64 -14.75 -7.92
N GLY A 113 -5.49 -13.78 -7.57
CA GLY A 113 -5.40 -13.12 -6.27
C GLY A 113 -5.69 -14.05 -5.10
N ALA A 114 -6.72 -14.89 -5.21
CA ALA A 114 -7.14 -15.75 -4.10
C ALA A 114 -6.10 -16.81 -3.74
N GLU A 115 -5.48 -17.45 -4.73
CA GLU A 115 -4.42 -18.45 -4.53
C GLU A 115 -3.16 -17.79 -3.96
N MET A 116 -2.77 -16.62 -4.48
CA MET A 116 -1.59 -15.90 -4.00
C MET A 116 -1.73 -15.43 -2.55
N ILE A 117 -2.93 -15.10 -2.09
CA ILE A 117 -3.19 -14.77 -0.68
C ILE A 117 -2.90 -15.97 0.23
N VAL A 118 -3.34 -17.19 -0.17
CA VAL A 118 -3.10 -18.42 0.61
C VAL A 118 -1.59 -18.68 0.74
N TYR A 119 -0.86 -18.71 -0.38
CA TYR A 119 0.59 -18.95 -0.37
C TYR A 119 1.34 -17.85 0.40
N GLY A 120 0.98 -16.59 0.18
CA GLY A 120 1.59 -15.46 0.87
C GLY A 120 1.43 -15.53 2.39
N ASN A 121 0.23 -15.82 2.89
CA ASN A 121 -0.02 -15.91 4.33
C ASN A 121 0.67 -17.11 5.00
N ILE A 122 0.82 -18.24 4.31
CA ILE A 122 1.62 -19.37 4.82
C ILE A 122 3.09 -18.96 4.99
N ILE A 123 3.69 -18.34 3.96
CA ILE A 123 5.08 -17.87 4.01
C ILE A 123 5.24 -16.80 5.11
N TYR A 124 4.28 -15.88 5.21
CA TYR A 124 4.26 -14.85 6.26
C TYR A 124 4.27 -15.46 7.66
N THR A 125 3.47 -16.49 7.89
CA THR A 125 3.40 -17.18 9.18
C THR A 125 4.71 -17.89 9.51
N ILE A 126 5.36 -18.54 8.54
CA ILE A 126 6.69 -19.13 8.72
C ILE A 126 7.71 -18.05 9.13
N GLY A 127 7.74 -16.91 8.42
CA GLY A 127 8.59 -15.78 8.77
C GLY A 127 8.32 -15.24 10.18
N SER A 128 7.04 -15.13 10.56
CA SER A 128 6.64 -14.69 11.90
C SER A 128 7.12 -15.65 13.01
N ILE A 129 7.05 -16.97 12.78
CA ILE A 129 7.61 -17.97 13.71
C ILE A 129 9.13 -17.80 13.86
N LEU A 130 9.85 -17.57 12.75
CA LEU A 130 11.30 -17.34 12.80
C LEU A 130 11.65 -16.06 13.58
N VAL A 131 10.90 -14.97 13.40
CA VAL A 131 11.07 -13.72 14.18
C VAL A 131 10.80 -13.96 15.67
N ALA A 132 9.75 -14.69 16.02
CA ALA A 132 9.46 -15.05 17.40
C ALA A 132 10.54 -15.93 18.02
N ALA A 133 11.04 -16.92 17.29
CA ALA A 133 12.16 -17.76 17.72
C ALA A 133 13.45 -16.94 17.89
N ALA A 134 13.75 -16.02 16.96
CA ALA A 134 14.90 -15.13 17.03
C ALA A 134 14.84 -14.20 18.26
N SER A 135 13.65 -13.70 18.62
CA SER A 135 13.45 -12.91 19.84
C SER A 135 13.67 -13.73 21.11
N THR A 136 13.33 -15.02 21.09
CA THR A 136 13.55 -15.95 22.21
C THR A 136 15.04 -16.20 22.44
N VAL A 137 15.82 -16.43 21.36
CA VAL A 137 17.28 -16.63 21.45
C VAL A 137 18.07 -15.31 21.46
N ARG A 138 17.39 -14.16 21.32
CA ARG A 138 17.97 -12.80 21.30
C ARG A 138 19.04 -12.61 20.23
N SER A 139 18.85 -13.20 19.04
CA SER A 139 19.80 -13.10 17.93
C SER A 139 19.33 -12.08 16.90
N PHE A 140 20.03 -10.95 16.79
CA PHE A 140 19.75 -9.91 15.82
C PHE A 140 19.85 -10.42 14.36
N LYS A 141 20.91 -11.17 14.04
CA LYS A 141 21.12 -11.73 12.68
C LYS A 141 20.01 -12.71 12.29
N PHE A 142 19.58 -13.55 13.24
CA PHE A 142 18.47 -14.48 13.02
C PHE A 142 17.15 -13.73 12.84
N MET A 143 16.91 -12.65 13.58
CA MET A 143 15.73 -11.83 13.44
C MET A 143 15.65 -11.15 12.06
N ILE A 144 16.77 -10.65 11.51
CA ILE A 144 16.83 -10.16 10.12
C ILE A 144 16.44 -11.26 9.13
N GLY A 145 16.97 -12.47 9.28
CA GLY A 145 16.61 -13.60 8.43
C GLY A 145 15.11 -13.92 8.46
N GLY A 146 14.51 -13.92 9.67
CA GLY A 146 13.07 -14.08 9.85
C GLY A 146 12.25 -12.98 9.18
N ARG A 147 12.70 -11.71 9.28
CA ARG A 147 12.08 -10.55 8.63
C ARG A 147 12.11 -10.62 7.11
N ILE A 148 13.19 -11.11 6.55
CA ILE A 148 13.31 -11.33 5.10
C ILE A 148 12.24 -12.33 4.61
N ILE A 149 12.08 -13.48 5.30
CA ILE A 149 11.08 -14.49 4.94
C ILE A 149 9.66 -13.96 5.15
N LEU A 150 9.43 -13.23 6.24
CA LEU A 150 8.16 -12.57 6.52
C LEU A 150 7.77 -11.59 5.39
N ALA A 151 8.73 -10.80 4.89
CA ALA A 151 8.52 -9.85 3.79
C ALA A 151 8.06 -10.54 2.50
N PHE A 152 8.57 -11.72 2.17
CA PHE A 152 8.10 -12.50 1.01
C PHE A 152 6.59 -12.76 1.08
N GLY A 153 6.11 -13.21 2.23
CA GLY A 153 4.70 -13.50 2.44
C GLY A 153 3.83 -12.23 2.44
N ASP A 154 4.27 -11.17 3.12
CA ASP A 154 3.54 -9.92 3.25
C ASP A 154 3.32 -9.24 1.88
N ILE A 155 4.35 -9.20 1.04
CA ILE A 155 4.30 -8.59 -0.29
C ILE A 155 3.30 -9.33 -1.18
N ALA A 156 3.41 -10.66 -1.24
CA ALA A 156 2.52 -11.48 -2.05
C ALA A 156 1.06 -11.32 -1.62
N THR A 157 0.82 -11.35 -0.30
CA THR A 157 -0.51 -11.18 0.28
C THR A 157 -1.10 -9.81 0.01
N LYS A 158 -0.36 -8.72 0.22
CA LYS A 158 -0.84 -7.35 0.00
C LYS A 158 -1.21 -7.06 -1.45
N ILE A 159 -0.34 -7.44 -2.41
CA ILE A 159 -0.63 -7.24 -3.83
C ILE A 159 -1.90 -7.99 -4.22
N ALA A 160 -1.98 -9.26 -3.82
CA ALA A 160 -3.11 -10.12 -4.14
C ALA A 160 -4.41 -9.61 -3.50
N GLN A 161 -4.37 -9.14 -2.25
CA GLN A 161 -5.51 -8.57 -1.53
C GLN A 161 -6.07 -7.34 -2.26
N TYR A 162 -5.24 -6.36 -2.63
CA TYR A 162 -5.72 -5.18 -3.36
C TYR A 162 -6.20 -5.52 -4.78
N LYS A 163 -5.62 -6.53 -5.42
CA LYS A 163 -6.12 -7.05 -6.67
C LYS A 163 -7.50 -7.67 -6.50
N MET A 164 -7.74 -8.42 -5.42
CA MET A 164 -9.06 -8.96 -5.10
C MET A 164 -10.09 -7.85 -4.90
N PHE A 165 -9.80 -6.80 -4.12
CA PHE A 165 -10.70 -5.64 -4.03
C PHE A 165 -10.99 -5.03 -5.40
N SER A 166 -9.97 -4.87 -6.25
CA SER A 166 -10.15 -4.30 -7.58
C SER A 166 -10.96 -5.20 -8.52
N SER A 167 -10.99 -6.51 -8.31
CA SER A 167 -11.80 -7.46 -9.07
C SER A 167 -13.26 -7.52 -8.60
N TRP A 168 -13.53 -7.11 -7.36
CA TRP A 168 -14.88 -7.09 -6.79
C TRP A 168 -15.56 -5.74 -6.95
N PHE A 169 -14.82 -4.62 -6.93
CA PHE A 169 -15.35 -3.27 -6.92
C PHE A 169 -14.65 -2.36 -7.94
N ALA A 170 -15.45 -1.63 -8.72
CA ALA A 170 -14.94 -0.62 -9.64
C ALA A 170 -14.72 0.73 -8.94
N PRO A 171 -13.86 1.62 -9.48
CA PRO A 171 -13.70 2.97 -8.99
C PRO A 171 -15.04 3.72 -8.93
N SER A 172 -15.27 4.49 -7.85
CA SER A 172 -16.53 5.20 -7.59
C SER A 172 -17.79 4.32 -7.54
N ASN A 173 -17.60 3.00 -7.37
CA ASN A 173 -18.69 2.05 -7.20
C ASN A 173 -18.41 1.08 -6.03
N GLY A 174 -17.98 1.66 -4.90
CA GLY A 174 -17.72 0.96 -3.66
C GLY A 174 -16.24 0.56 -3.46
N PHE A 175 -15.33 0.84 -4.39
CA PHE A 175 -13.92 0.50 -4.22
C PHE A 175 -13.26 1.26 -3.05
N ALA A 176 -13.46 2.58 -2.97
CA ALA A 176 -12.88 3.38 -1.89
C ALA A 176 -13.48 3.03 -0.52
N SER A 177 -14.79 2.78 -0.44
CA SER A 177 -15.46 2.37 0.80
C SER A 177 -14.97 1.00 1.30
N THR A 178 -14.81 0.02 0.41
CA THR A 178 -14.34 -1.32 0.78
C THR A 178 -12.86 -1.33 1.17
N LEU A 179 -12.04 -0.57 0.44
CA LEU A 179 -10.64 -0.34 0.78
C LEU A 179 -10.50 0.34 2.14
N ALA A 180 -11.33 1.35 2.41
CA ALA A 180 -11.32 2.06 3.68
C ALA A 180 -11.76 1.17 4.84
N PHE A 181 -12.70 0.25 4.62
CA PHE A 181 -13.10 -0.74 5.62
C PHE A 181 -11.95 -1.69 5.96
N GLU A 182 -11.22 -2.19 4.96
CA GLU A 182 -10.01 -3.01 5.14
C GLU A 182 -8.96 -2.26 5.97
N LEU A 183 -8.66 -1.02 5.57
CA LEU A 183 -7.70 -0.19 6.29
C LEU A 183 -8.13 0.09 7.74
N ALA A 184 -9.44 0.23 8.00
CA ALA A 184 -9.94 0.38 9.36
C ALA A 184 -9.74 -0.88 10.20
N ILE A 185 -10.00 -2.07 9.66
CA ILE A 185 -9.69 -3.35 10.34
C ILE A 185 -8.19 -3.47 10.60
N GLY A 186 -7.33 -3.09 9.65
CA GLY A 186 -5.89 -3.01 9.84
C GLY A 186 -5.50 -2.02 10.96
N LYS A 187 -6.18 -0.87 11.06
CA LYS A 187 -5.98 0.09 12.15
C LYS A 187 -6.35 -0.49 13.52
N VAL A 188 -7.42 -1.29 13.61
CA VAL A 188 -7.76 -2.02 14.85
C VAL A 188 -6.62 -2.97 15.23
N GLY A 189 -6.12 -3.77 14.29
CA GLY A 189 -4.98 -4.66 14.55
C GLY A 189 -3.74 -3.92 15.03
N GLY A 190 -3.37 -2.84 14.35
CA GLY A 190 -2.24 -2.00 14.73
C GLY A 190 -2.41 -1.30 16.08
N PHE A 191 -3.63 -0.83 16.40
CA PHE A 191 -3.96 -0.26 17.71
C PHE A 191 -3.78 -1.26 18.83
N ILE A 192 -4.39 -2.44 18.72
CA ILE A 192 -4.32 -3.47 19.76
C ILE A 192 -2.86 -3.95 19.90
N GLY A 193 -2.16 -4.22 18.78
CA GLY A 193 -0.75 -4.61 18.81
C GLY A 193 0.13 -3.59 19.53
N LYS A 194 -0.04 -2.30 19.22
CA LYS A 194 0.76 -1.21 19.77
C LYS A 194 0.51 -0.96 21.26
N SER A 195 -0.77 -0.94 21.66
CA SER A 195 -1.17 -0.67 23.05
C SER A 195 -0.89 -1.83 23.99
N THR A 196 -0.93 -3.09 23.50
CA THR A 196 -0.76 -4.27 24.36
C THR A 196 0.67 -4.80 24.41
N ALA A 197 1.54 -4.46 23.44
CA ALA A 197 2.89 -5.00 23.34
C ALA A 197 3.72 -4.91 24.64
N ASN A 198 3.86 -3.70 25.18
CA ASN A 198 4.62 -3.49 26.41
C ASN A 198 3.93 -4.06 27.65
N VAL A 199 2.59 -4.15 27.65
CA VAL A 199 1.81 -4.83 28.72
C VAL A 199 2.10 -6.33 28.73
N ILE A 200 2.08 -6.96 27.55
CA ILE A 200 2.42 -8.39 27.41
C ILE A 200 3.84 -8.66 27.87
N ALA A 201 4.81 -7.84 27.42
CA ALA A 201 6.21 -7.98 27.81
C ALA A 201 6.42 -7.87 29.34
N LYS A 202 5.72 -6.93 30.01
CA LYS A 202 5.78 -6.73 31.45
C LYS A 202 5.16 -7.90 32.22
N ASN A 203 3.94 -8.31 31.83
CA ASN A 203 3.19 -9.34 32.57
C ASN A 203 3.80 -10.75 32.42
N THR A 204 4.40 -11.04 31.26
CA THR A 204 5.06 -12.34 31.00
C THR A 204 6.52 -12.37 31.48
N GLY A 205 7.10 -11.21 31.80
CA GLY A 205 8.52 -11.08 32.14
C GLY A 205 9.48 -11.34 30.98
N ASN A 206 8.96 -11.67 29.78
CA ASN A 206 9.77 -11.97 28.60
C ASN A 206 9.18 -11.31 27.34
N PHE A 207 9.94 -10.40 26.73
CA PHE A 207 9.52 -9.67 25.54
C PHE A 207 9.27 -10.56 24.30
N ALA A 208 9.83 -11.77 24.24
CA ALA A 208 9.62 -12.71 23.16
C ALA A 208 8.15 -13.13 23.01
N TRP A 209 7.38 -13.17 24.11
CA TRP A 209 5.95 -13.49 24.04
C TRP A 209 5.15 -12.51 23.19
N VAL A 210 5.61 -11.27 23.06
CA VAL A 210 4.96 -10.27 22.21
C VAL A 210 5.01 -10.69 20.74
N PHE A 211 6.12 -11.30 20.29
CA PHE A 211 6.25 -11.83 18.92
C PHE A 211 5.48 -13.14 18.75
N TRP A 212 5.42 -13.99 19.80
CA TRP A 212 4.59 -15.19 19.76
C TRP A 212 3.08 -14.87 19.66
N THR A 213 2.60 -13.79 20.30
CA THR A 213 1.21 -13.34 20.09
C THR A 213 0.96 -12.94 18.63
N SER A 214 1.94 -12.34 17.95
CA SER A 214 1.84 -12.05 16.51
C SER A 214 1.69 -13.32 15.68
N VAL A 215 2.37 -14.42 16.04
CA VAL A 215 2.20 -15.72 15.37
C VAL A 215 0.76 -16.23 15.52
N PHE A 216 0.17 -16.14 16.71
CA PHE A 216 -1.22 -16.56 16.92
C PHE A 216 -2.21 -15.71 16.11
N MET A 217 -1.98 -14.39 15.99
CA MET A 217 -2.80 -13.53 15.15
C MET A 217 -2.67 -13.88 13.66
N ASN A 218 -1.48 -14.30 13.22
CA ASN A 218 -1.26 -14.77 11.85
C ASN A 218 -1.96 -16.10 11.56
N LEU A 219 -2.05 -17.01 12.53
CA LEU A 219 -2.84 -18.24 12.39
C LEU A 219 -4.34 -17.93 12.21
N PHE A 220 -4.86 -16.93 12.93
CA PHE A 220 -6.23 -16.44 12.71
C PHE A 220 -6.42 -15.91 11.28
N THR A 221 -5.47 -15.12 10.77
CA THR A 221 -5.56 -14.62 9.37
C THR A 221 -5.46 -15.73 8.34
N ASN A 222 -4.67 -16.79 8.58
CA ASN A 222 -4.66 -17.98 7.70
C ASN A 222 -6.03 -18.66 7.64
N PHE A 223 -6.71 -18.79 8.77
CA PHE A 223 -8.05 -19.35 8.81
C PHE A 223 -9.04 -18.52 7.98
N ALA A 224 -9.05 -17.20 8.16
CA ALA A 224 -9.87 -16.30 7.35
C ALA A 224 -9.55 -16.38 5.85
N THR A 225 -8.26 -16.54 5.51
CA THR A 225 -7.78 -16.69 4.13
C THR A 225 -8.30 -17.96 3.47
N VAL A 226 -8.28 -19.08 4.17
CA VAL A 226 -8.79 -20.38 3.66
C VAL A 226 -10.29 -20.29 3.41
N ILE A 227 -11.05 -19.70 4.34
CA ILE A 227 -12.50 -19.47 4.15
C ILE A 227 -12.75 -18.60 2.92
N PHE A 228 -11.96 -17.52 2.76
CA PHE A 228 -12.07 -16.64 1.61
C PHE A 228 -11.79 -17.36 0.29
N TRP A 229 -10.78 -18.22 0.24
CA TRP A 229 -10.44 -18.98 -0.95
C TRP A 229 -11.58 -19.91 -1.39
N PHE A 230 -12.20 -20.65 -0.45
CA PHE A 230 -13.38 -21.48 -0.75
C PHE A 230 -14.56 -20.62 -1.20
N PHE A 231 -14.82 -19.51 -0.52
CA PHE A 231 -15.90 -18.60 -0.88
C PHE A 231 -15.70 -17.98 -2.26
N ASN A 232 -14.47 -17.59 -2.59
CA ASN A 232 -14.17 -17.04 -3.91
C ASN A 232 -14.40 -18.06 -5.03
N LYS A 233 -13.99 -19.32 -4.85
CA LYS A 233 -14.31 -20.41 -5.79
C LYS A 233 -15.82 -20.61 -5.95
N TYR A 234 -16.54 -20.64 -4.85
CA TYR A 234 -18.00 -20.72 -4.88
C TYR A 234 -18.62 -19.55 -5.66
N SER A 235 -18.14 -18.34 -5.42
CA SER A 235 -18.62 -17.13 -6.10
C SER A 235 -18.39 -17.18 -7.62
N GLN A 236 -17.24 -17.64 -8.07
CA GLN A 236 -16.92 -17.76 -9.50
C GLN A 236 -17.82 -18.76 -10.22
N LEU A 237 -18.23 -19.83 -9.52
CA LEU A 237 -19.12 -20.85 -10.09
C LEU A 237 -20.58 -20.38 -10.21
N HIS A 238 -21.09 -19.62 -9.22
CA HIS A 238 -22.51 -19.30 -9.10
C HIS A 238 -22.90 -17.90 -9.55
N PHE A 239 -21.97 -16.93 -9.57
CA PHE A 239 -22.28 -15.54 -9.90
C PHE A 239 -21.65 -15.11 -11.23
N ARG A 240 -22.30 -14.13 -11.89
CA ARG A 240 -21.81 -13.51 -13.12
C ARG A 240 -20.55 -12.69 -12.87
N GLY A 241 -19.64 -12.66 -13.85
CA GLY A 241 -18.47 -11.77 -13.87
C GLY A 241 -18.85 -10.29 -13.72
N ARG A 242 -17.96 -9.50 -13.13
CA ARG A 242 -18.21 -8.09 -12.79
C ARG A 242 -17.58 -7.19 -13.84
N ARG A 243 -18.24 -6.05 -14.15
CA ARG A 243 -17.77 -5.03 -15.11
C ARG A 243 -17.74 -3.65 -14.45
N ASP A 244 -16.78 -2.83 -14.88
CA ASP A 244 -16.78 -1.40 -14.54
C ASP A 244 -17.77 -0.68 -15.47
N ASN A 245 -18.78 -0.03 -14.88
CA ASN A 245 -19.81 0.69 -15.65
C ASN A 245 -19.27 1.93 -16.36
N ALA A 246 -18.09 2.45 -15.95
CA ALA A 246 -17.50 3.64 -16.55
C ALA A 246 -16.57 3.32 -17.74
N THR A 247 -15.90 2.16 -17.72
CA THR A 247 -14.95 1.76 -18.78
C THR A 247 -15.44 0.59 -19.61
N SER A 248 -16.53 -0.08 -19.18
CA SER A 248 -17.05 -1.34 -19.74
C SER A 248 -16.07 -2.52 -19.67
N GLU A 249 -14.90 -2.34 -19.04
CA GLU A 249 -13.91 -3.40 -18.86
C GLU A 249 -14.37 -4.44 -17.84
N GLN A 250 -14.08 -5.71 -18.13
CA GLN A 250 -14.32 -6.78 -17.17
C GLN A 250 -13.33 -6.73 -16.01
N LEU A 251 -13.83 -6.81 -14.78
CA LEU A 251 -13.01 -6.89 -13.58
C LEU A 251 -12.51 -8.32 -13.39
N THR A 252 -11.25 -8.60 -13.71
CA THR A 252 -10.68 -9.95 -13.72
C THR A 252 -9.61 -10.13 -12.65
N GLU A 253 -9.55 -11.33 -12.07
CA GLU A 253 -8.48 -11.72 -11.14
C GLU A 253 -7.24 -12.23 -11.88
N LYS A 254 -7.43 -12.87 -13.03
CA LYS A 254 -6.35 -13.48 -13.82
C LYS A 254 -6.22 -12.80 -15.17
N ASN A 255 -5.00 -12.46 -15.55
CA ASN A 255 -4.67 -12.00 -16.88
C ASN A 255 -3.95 -13.12 -17.63
N LYS A 256 -4.56 -13.69 -18.67
CA LYS A 256 -3.94 -14.73 -19.50
C LYS A 256 -2.71 -14.25 -20.27
N LYS A 257 -2.62 -12.94 -20.59
CA LYS A 257 -1.50 -12.35 -21.33
C LYS A 257 -0.79 -11.34 -20.45
N PHE A 258 0.52 -11.52 -20.32
CA PHE A 258 1.40 -10.57 -19.66
C PHE A 258 1.68 -9.39 -20.60
N GLU A 259 1.10 -8.23 -20.29
CA GLU A 259 1.20 -7.04 -21.13
C GLU A 259 2.12 -5.99 -20.51
N LEU A 260 3.43 -6.33 -20.37
CA LEU A 260 4.48 -5.39 -19.94
C LEU A 260 4.39 -4.04 -20.66
N HIS A 261 4.03 -4.06 -21.94
CA HIS A 261 3.87 -2.86 -22.72
C HIS A 261 2.86 -1.87 -22.12
N LYS A 262 1.76 -2.35 -21.56
CA LYS A 262 0.75 -1.50 -20.89
C LYS A 262 1.27 -0.88 -19.59
N VAL A 263 2.18 -1.57 -18.89
CA VAL A 263 2.83 -1.04 -17.68
C VAL A 263 3.79 0.10 -18.03
N PHE A 264 4.53 0.00 -19.15
CA PHE A 264 5.40 1.09 -19.62
C PHE A 264 4.64 2.27 -20.24
N GLN A 265 3.34 2.16 -20.44
CA GLN A 265 2.46 3.23 -20.93
C GLN A 265 1.59 3.85 -19.83
N LEU A 266 2.00 3.73 -18.56
CA LEU A 266 1.28 4.34 -17.46
C LEU A 266 1.14 5.85 -17.66
N PRO A 267 -0.05 6.40 -17.40
CA PRO A 267 -0.32 7.82 -17.63
C PRO A 267 0.49 8.70 -16.68
N TRP A 268 0.84 9.92 -17.11
CA TRP A 268 1.53 10.88 -16.25
C TRP A 268 0.76 11.21 -14.96
N MET A 269 -0.57 11.11 -15.00
CA MET A 269 -1.45 11.29 -13.83
C MET A 269 -1.16 10.28 -12.71
N PHE A 270 -0.87 9.03 -13.07
CA PHE A 270 -0.43 8.00 -12.15
C PHE A 270 0.86 8.43 -11.42
N TRP A 271 1.86 8.89 -12.18
CA TRP A 271 3.14 9.34 -11.62
C TRP A 271 3.01 10.58 -10.74
N ALA A 272 2.06 11.46 -11.06
CA ALA A 272 1.75 12.62 -10.22
C ALA A 272 1.18 12.23 -8.84
N VAL A 273 0.26 11.26 -8.80
CA VAL A 273 -0.24 10.68 -7.53
C VAL A 273 0.87 9.93 -6.79
N MET A 274 1.74 9.23 -7.53
CA MET A 274 2.92 8.55 -6.97
C MET A 274 3.87 9.52 -6.27
N SER A 275 4.13 10.70 -6.84
CA SER A 275 4.98 11.71 -6.23
C SER A 275 4.44 12.16 -4.86
N PHE A 276 3.12 12.34 -4.73
CA PHE A 276 2.50 12.59 -3.43
C PHE A 276 2.70 11.41 -2.46
N SER A 277 2.46 10.19 -2.95
CA SER A 277 2.58 8.97 -2.15
C SER A 277 3.96 8.77 -1.54
N ILE A 278 5.04 9.06 -2.29
CA ILE A 278 6.42 8.91 -1.79
C ILE A 278 6.63 9.74 -0.51
N PHE A 279 6.35 11.04 -0.59
CA PHE A 279 6.61 11.94 0.53
C PHE A 279 5.67 11.66 1.70
N GLN A 280 4.37 11.47 1.45
CA GLN A 280 3.38 11.26 2.49
C GLN A 280 3.55 9.90 3.18
N THR A 281 3.60 8.79 2.40
CA THR A 281 3.57 7.44 2.97
C THR A 281 4.87 7.10 3.69
N SER A 282 6.04 7.49 3.13
CA SER A 282 7.33 7.22 3.77
C SER A 282 7.47 7.97 5.09
N THR A 283 7.10 9.27 5.12
CA THR A 283 7.09 10.05 6.37
C THR A 283 6.19 9.42 7.42
N ALA A 284 4.98 9.07 7.02
CA ALA A 284 3.98 8.48 7.91
C ALA A 284 4.43 7.13 8.49
N SER A 285 5.05 6.29 7.68
CA SER A 285 5.56 4.98 8.10
C SER A 285 6.64 5.12 9.17
N ILE A 286 7.66 5.96 8.90
CA ILE A 286 8.82 6.09 9.80
C ILE A 286 8.46 6.83 11.09
N PHE A 287 7.65 7.89 10.99
CA PHE A 287 7.14 8.56 12.18
C PHE A 287 6.32 7.60 13.06
N SER A 288 5.41 6.80 12.47
CA SER A 288 4.58 5.86 13.23
C SER A 288 5.40 4.80 13.98
N GLN A 289 6.53 4.37 13.42
CA GLN A 289 7.43 3.40 14.06
C GLN A 289 8.23 4.01 15.21
N ASN A 290 8.66 5.25 15.06
CA ASN A 290 9.43 5.97 16.07
C ASN A 290 8.53 6.64 17.12
N ALA A 291 7.22 6.73 16.89
CA ALA A 291 6.29 7.49 17.70
C ALA A 291 6.24 7.08 19.18
N THR A 292 6.42 5.78 19.50
CA THR A 292 6.40 5.32 20.89
C THR A 292 7.63 5.79 21.65
N GLU A 293 8.84 5.58 21.12
CA GLU A 293 10.07 6.05 21.76
C GLU A 293 10.13 7.59 21.83
N LEU A 294 9.63 8.28 20.79
CA LEU A 294 9.48 9.74 20.82
C LEU A 294 8.54 10.19 21.95
N ALA A 295 7.42 9.48 22.15
CA ALA A 295 6.48 9.77 23.23
C ALA A 295 7.11 9.49 24.61
N GLU A 296 7.87 8.41 24.79
CA GLU A 296 8.63 8.15 26.01
C GLU A 296 9.52 9.34 26.38
N GLN A 297 10.28 9.85 25.41
CA GLN A 297 11.21 10.96 25.63
C GLN A 297 10.50 12.29 25.86
N ARG A 298 9.46 12.62 25.08
CA ARG A 298 8.79 13.93 25.12
C ARG A 298 7.84 14.11 26.29
N PHE A 299 7.15 13.04 26.68
CA PHE A 299 6.21 13.05 27.79
C PHE A 299 6.86 12.60 29.11
N ASN A 300 8.09 12.05 29.06
CA ASN A 300 8.79 11.45 30.19
C ASN A 300 7.92 10.40 30.92
N VAL A 301 7.34 9.50 30.13
CA VAL A 301 6.40 8.47 30.60
C VAL A 301 6.98 7.08 30.35
N SER A 302 6.35 6.07 30.97
CA SER A 302 6.72 4.67 30.75
C SER A 302 6.43 4.22 29.30
N ALA A 303 7.13 3.19 28.82
CA ALA A 303 6.89 2.58 27.51
C ALA A 303 5.44 2.11 27.31
N ILE A 304 4.74 1.72 28.38
CA ILE A 304 3.33 1.34 28.35
C ILE A 304 2.45 2.55 28.01
N GLU A 305 2.63 3.66 28.73
CA GLU A 305 1.87 4.90 28.51
C GLU A 305 2.18 5.50 27.15
N ALA A 306 3.45 5.52 26.75
CA ALA A 306 3.89 5.96 25.42
C ALA A 306 3.27 5.12 24.30
N GLY A 307 3.10 3.81 24.52
CA GLY A 307 2.38 2.91 23.61
C GLY A 307 0.92 3.35 23.38
N TRP A 308 0.24 3.78 24.44
CA TRP A 308 -1.13 4.33 24.33
C TRP A 308 -1.16 5.64 23.57
N TYR A 309 -0.27 6.59 23.87
CA TYR A 309 -0.20 7.88 23.14
C TYR A 309 0.11 7.69 21.65
N SER A 310 1.09 6.85 21.34
CA SER A 310 1.48 6.59 19.95
C SER A 310 0.42 5.82 19.15
N SER A 311 -0.46 5.06 19.83
CA SER A 311 -1.55 4.33 19.19
C SER A 311 -2.73 5.23 18.76
N LEU A 312 -2.74 6.51 19.15
CA LEU A 312 -3.80 7.47 18.80
C LEU A 312 -4.03 7.54 17.28
N SER A 313 -2.97 7.46 16.47
CA SER A 313 -3.07 7.47 15.01
C SER A 313 -3.84 6.27 14.45
N GLN A 314 -3.77 5.13 15.12
CA GLN A 314 -4.50 3.93 14.73
C GLN A 314 -5.96 4.03 15.20
N TYR A 315 -6.18 4.47 16.42
CA TYR A 315 -7.52 4.63 17.00
C TYR A 315 -8.39 5.61 16.19
N ALA A 316 -7.88 6.82 15.90
CA ALA A 316 -8.60 7.78 15.07
C ALA A 316 -8.91 7.21 13.67
N GLY A 317 -7.99 6.43 13.09
CA GLY A 317 -8.16 5.79 11.80
C GLY A 317 -9.31 4.79 11.75
N CYS A 318 -9.62 4.11 12.84
CA CYS A 318 -10.74 3.15 12.86
C CYS A 318 -12.08 3.80 12.48
N ILE A 319 -12.28 5.06 12.83
CA ILE A 319 -13.53 5.80 12.57
C ILE A 319 -13.42 6.67 11.31
N LEU A 320 -12.32 7.44 11.19
CA LEU A 320 -12.18 8.42 10.11
C LEU A 320 -11.98 7.77 8.74
N VAL A 321 -11.27 6.64 8.66
CA VAL A 321 -10.99 6.00 7.37
C VAL A 321 -12.25 5.48 6.68
N PRO A 322 -13.18 4.74 7.32
CA PRO A 322 -14.44 4.34 6.70
C PRO A 322 -15.30 5.53 6.25
N CYS A 323 -15.41 6.56 7.07
CA CYS A 323 -16.13 7.78 6.72
C CYS A 323 -15.54 8.44 5.47
N LEU A 324 -14.21 8.50 5.38
CA LEU A 324 -13.53 9.04 4.21
C LEU A 324 -13.76 8.18 2.96
N GLY A 325 -13.75 6.86 3.08
CA GLY A 325 -14.02 5.96 1.95
C GLY A 325 -15.38 6.20 1.33
N ILE A 326 -16.42 6.32 2.17
CA ILE A 326 -17.78 6.67 1.73
C ILE A 326 -17.80 8.05 1.08
N PHE A 327 -17.13 9.04 1.70
CA PHE A 327 -17.03 10.39 1.15
C PHE A 327 -16.39 10.39 -0.25
N ILE A 328 -15.27 9.68 -0.44
CA ILE A 328 -14.57 9.58 -1.72
C ILE A 328 -15.44 8.89 -2.79
N ASP A 329 -16.14 7.82 -2.43
CA ASP A 329 -17.03 7.15 -3.38
C ASP A 329 -18.19 8.03 -3.82
N MET A 330 -18.76 8.86 -2.93
CA MET A 330 -19.90 9.72 -3.23
C MET A 330 -19.49 11.02 -3.93
N PHE A 331 -18.54 11.73 -3.34
CA PHE A 331 -18.19 13.10 -3.72
C PHE A 331 -16.92 13.19 -4.58
N GLY A 332 -16.06 12.18 -4.56
CA GLY A 332 -14.76 12.22 -5.21
C GLY A 332 -13.75 13.06 -4.43
N GLN A 333 -13.41 14.26 -4.94
CA GLN A 333 -12.53 15.23 -4.26
C GLN A 333 -11.16 14.68 -3.83
N ARG A 334 -10.61 13.70 -4.57
CA ARG A 334 -9.38 12.97 -4.22
C ARG A 334 -8.17 13.88 -4.09
N ALA A 335 -7.97 14.80 -5.04
CA ALA A 335 -6.84 15.73 -5.00
C ALA A 335 -6.98 16.74 -3.83
N THR A 336 -8.21 17.17 -3.51
CA THR A 336 -8.49 18.00 -2.33
C THR A 336 -8.12 17.27 -1.04
N VAL A 337 -8.52 16.01 -0.89
CA VAL A 337 -8.20 15.19 0.28
C VAL A 337 -6.69 14.93 0.39
N MET A 338 -5.98 14.70 -0.73
CA MET A 338 -4.51 14.58 -0.74
C MET A 338 -3.84 15.87 -0.22
N PHE A 339 -4.31 17.04 -0.67
CA PHE A 339 -3.79 18.31 -0.19
C PHE A 339 -4.03 18.52 1.31
N VAL A 340 -5.25 18.27 1.79
CA VAL A 340 -5.60 18.37 3.22
C VAL A 340 -4.75 17.41 4.07
N CYS A 341 -4.53 16.17 3.57
CA CYS A 341 -3.65 15.21 4.21
C CYS A 341 -2.21 15.73 4.32
N GLY A 342 -1.63 16.23 3.21
CA GLY A 342 -0.27 16.79 3.20
C GLY A 342 -0.13 18.00 4.13
N LEU A 343 -1.10 18.92 4.10
CA LEU A 343 -1.12 20.10 4.95
C LEU A 343 -1.22 19.72 6.45
N GLY A 344 -2.07 18.77 6.80
CA GLY A 344 -2.20 18.27 8.16
C GLY A 344 -0.92 17.59 8.65
N MET A 345 -0.27 16.79 7.79
CA MET A 345 1.04 16.19 8.09
C MET A 345 2.10 17.26 8.35
N MET A 346 2.19 18.29 7.50
CA MET A 346 3.12 19.38 7.66
C MET A 346 2.87 20.15 8.97
N LEU A 347 1.62 20.48 9.27
CA LEU A 347 1.24 21.17 10.51
C LEU A 347 1.62 20.34 11.75
N SER A 348 1.36 19.05 11.73
CA SER A 348 1.76 18.13 12.80
C SER A 348 3.28 18.18 13.02
N MET A 349 4.09 18.09 11.96
CA MET A 349 5.55 18.09 12.08
C MET A 349 6.11 19.48 12.48
N ILE A 350 5.45 20.57 12.09
CA ILE A 350 5.78 21.93 12.59
C ILE A 350 5.59 21.98 14.12
N LEU A 351 4.45 21.53 14.63
CA LEU A 351 4.20 21.51 16.08
C LEU A 351 5.23 20.64 16.81
N LEU A 352 5.53 19.47 16.27
CA LEU A 352 6.50 18.55 16.85
C LEU A 352 7.89 19.15 16.94
N ASN A 353 8.29 19.97 15.96
CA ASN A 353 9.61 20.59 15.90
C ASN A 353 9.71 21.88 16.76
N TYR A 354 8.71 22.77 16.65
CA TYR A 354 8.77 24.12 17.25
C TYR A 354 8.01 24.27 18.57
N ALA A 355 7.14 23.30 18.91
CA ALA A 355 6.44 23.25 20.18
C ALA A 355 6.75 21.92 20.93
N PRO A 356 7.99 21.73 21.43
CA PRO A 356 8.43 20.46 22.01
C PRO A 356 7.86 20.18 23.42
N SER A 357 6.96 21.03 23.91
CA SER A 357 6.23 20.81 25.17
C SER A 357 5.31 19.57 25.07
N THR A 358 4.88 19.03 26.21
CA THR A 358 3.90 17.93 26.27
C THR A 358 2.62 18.24 25.54
N ALA A 359 2.07 19.48 25.72
CA ALA A 359 0.88 19.94 25.01
C ALA A 359 1.09 20.04 23.49
N GLY A 360 2.21 20.62 23.05
CA GLY A 360 2.52 20.73 21.62
C GLY A 360 2.76 19.38 20.96
N THR A 361 3.45 18.48 21.62
CA THR A 361 3.64 17.09 21.15
C THR A 361 2.30 16.36 21.10
N GLY A 362 1.43 16.49 22.11
CA GLY A 362 0.09 15.89 22.11
C GLY A 362 -0.78 16.40 20.97
N ALA A 363 -0.78 17.71 20.72
CA ALA A 363 -1.48 18.32 19.58
C ALA A 363 -0.94 17.80 18.23
N SER A 364 0.38 17.68 18.12
CA SER A 364 1.03 17.07 16.94
C SER A 364 0.54 15.65 16.68
N PHE A 365 0.51 14.78 17.69
CA PHE A 365 -0.01 13.40 17.56
C PHE A 365 -1.48 13.38 17.15
N GLY A 366 -2.32 14.28 17.70
CA GLY A 366 -3.73 14.40 17.35
C GLY A 366 -3.93 14.79 15.87
N ILE A 367 -3.23 15.84 15.41
CA ILE A 367 -3.31 16.30 14.02
C ILE A 367 -2.76 15.23 13.07
N TYR A 368 -1.64 14.58 13.44
CA TYR A 368 -1.09 13.47 12.68
C TYR A 368 -2.09 12.32 12.52
N ALA A 369 -2.80 11.97 13.58
CA ALA A 369 -3.78 10.89 13.56
C ALA A 369 -4.91 11.15 12.55
N VAL A 370 -5.39 12.39 12.48
CA VAL A 370 -6.40 12.82 11.49
C VAL A 370 -5.82 12.81 10.08
N ALA A 371 -4.67 13.44 9.87
CA ALA A 371 -4.02 13.55 8.56
C ALA A 371 -3.67 12.17 7.99
N MET A 372 -3.08 11.28 8.82
CA MET A 372 -2.72 9.92 8.42
C MET A 372 -3.94 9.06 8.04
N SER A 373 -5.11 9.35 8.61
CA SER A 373 -6.33 8.62 8.27
C SER A 373 -6.78 8.88 6.83
N PHE A 374 -6.39 10.00 6.23
CA PHE A 374 -6.79 10.37 4.86
C PHE A 374 -5.87 9.78 3.77
N GLY A 375 -4.57 9.63 4.05
CA GLY A 375 -3.56 9.29 3.06
C GLY A 375 -3.79 7.98 2.30
N PRO A 376 -3.78 6.82 2.98
CA PRO A 376 -3.77 5.52 2.29
C PRO A 376 -4.94 5.31 1.34
N THR A 377 -6.17 5.58 1.80
CA THR A 377 -7.40 5.41 1.01
C THR A 377 -7.37 6.27 -0.25
N VAL A 378 -7.06 7.56 -0.11
CA VAL A 378 -7.11 8.49 -1.24
C VAL A 378 -6.00 8.24 -2.25
N ILE A 379 -4.82 7.79 -1.81
CA ILE A 379 -3.70 7.46 -2.70
C ILE A 379 -4.05 6.22 -3.54
N ILE A 380 -4.52 5.14 -2.92
CA ILE A 380 -4.80 3.88 -3.63
C ILE A 380 -5.99 4.05 -4.57
N ASP A 381 -7.05 4.71 -4.14
CA ASP A 381 -8.21 5.00 -5.00
C ASP A 381 -7.85 6.03 -6.11
N GLY A 382 -6.98 7.00 -5.80
CA GLY A 382 -6.42 7.92 -6.78
C GLY A 382 -5.61 7.20 -7.87
N ILE A 383 -4.73 6.26 -7.51
CA ILE A 383 -4.01 5.40 -8.45
C ILE A 383 -5.01 4.64 -9.32
N ARG A 384 -5.97 3.96 -8.70
CA ARG A 384 -7.00 3.20 -9.42
C ARG A 384 -7.79 4.07 -10.42
N THR A 385 -8.08 5.32 -10.04
CA THR A 385 -8.84 6.27 -10.86
C THR A 385 -8.04 6.80 -12.05
N THR A 386 -6.72 6.88 -11.95
CA THR A 386 -5.84 7.42 -13.00
C THR A 386 -5.39 6.40 -14.04
N LEU A 387 -5.63 5.10 -13.84
CA LEU A 387 -5.24 4.06 -14.78
C LEU A 387 -6.14 4.03 -16.03
N TRP A 388 -5.52 3.87 -17.21
CA TRP A 388 -6.23 3.63 -18.47
C TRP A 388 -6.82 2.22 -18.58
N HIS A 389 -6.07 1.22 -18.04
CA HIS A 389 -6.43 -0.18 -18.07
C HIS A 389 -6.54 -0.69 -16.64
N GLN A 390 -7.72 -1.14 -16.27
CA GLN A 390 -7.96 -1.67 -14.92
C GLN A 390 -7.20 -2.98 -14.67
N ALA A 391 -6.92 -3.73 -15.73
CA ALA A 391 -6.17 -4.98 -15.69
C ALA A 391 -4.74 -4.84 -15.14
N VAL A 392 -4.10 -3.66 -15.31
CA VAL A 392 -2.73 -3.42 -14.82
C VAL A 392 -2.66 -2.84 -13.40
N PHE A 393 -3.77 -2.83 -12.66
CA PHE A 393 -3.80 -2.26 -11.30
C PHE A 393 -2.82 -2.95 -10.35
N GLY A 394 -2.69 -4.28 -10.40
CA GLY A 394 -1.73 -5.03 -9.58
C GLY A 394 -0.29 -4.56 -9.84
N SER A 395 0.11 -4.45 -11.10
CA SER A 395 1.45 -3.95 -11.47
C SER A 395 1.66 -2.49 -11.08
N ALA A 396 0.65 -1.63 -11.27
CA ALA A 396 0.73 -0.21 -10.88
C ALA A 396 0.83 -0.06 -9.36
N PHE A 397 0.09 -0.87 -8.59
CA PHE A 397 0.19 -0.91 -7.15
C PHE A 397 1.55 -1.41 -6.67
N SER A 398 2.12 -2.43 -7.34
CA SER A 398 3.48 -2.91 -7.05
C SER A 398 4.52 -1.80 -7.24
N LEU A 399 4.44 -1.02 -8.32
CA LEU A 399 5.32 0.14 -8.53
C LEU A 399 5.21 1.17 -7.39
N LYS A 400 3.97 1.46 -6.94
CA LYS A 400 3.72 2.35 -5.80
C LYS A 400 4.43 1.84 -4.54
N VAL A 401 4.29 0.56 -4.22
CA VAL A 401 4.86 -0.01 -2.99
C VAL A 401 6.39 -0.07 -3.10
N THR A 402 6.96 -0.48 -4.26
CA THR A 402 8.41 -0.46 -4.49
C THR A 402 9.00 0.93 -4.24
N MET A 403 8.41 1.96 -4.82
CA MET A 403 8.89 3.34 -4.72
C MET A 403 8.82 3.88 -3.28
N ASN A 404 7.72 3.57 -2.57
CA ASN A 404 7.57 3.98 -1.18
C ASN A 404 8.55 3.24 -0.25
N ASN A 405 8.74 1.93 -0.44
CA ASN A 405 9.68 1.16 0.36
C ASN A 405 11.13 1.59 0.11
N ALA A 406 11.51 1.86 -1.14
CA ALA A 406 12.83 2.38 -1.45
C ALA A 406 13.12 3.72 -0.74
N MET A 407 12.16 4.65 -0.75
CA MET A 407 12.28 5.90 -0.01
C MET A 407 12.29 5.67 1.51
N SER A 408 11.48 4.73 2.01
CA SER A 408 11.44 4.37 3.42
C SER A 408 12.79 3.82 3.91
N ILE A 409 13.48 2.99 3.12
CA ILE A 409 14.83 2.50 3.45
C ILE A 409 15.78 3.69 3.66
N ILE A 410 15.83 4.61 2.69
CA ILE A 410 16.69 5.80 2.77
C ILE A 410 16.42 6.58 4.06
N LEU A 411 15.15 6.88 4.31
CA LEU A 411 14.76 7.68 5.47
C LEU A 411 15.00 6.95 6.80
N ARG A 412 14.78 5.61 6.87
CA ARG A 412 15.07 4.83 8.09
C ARG A 412 16.53 4.88 8.47
N ILE A 413 17.41 4.65 7.49
CA ILE A 413 18.85 4.66 7.72
C ILE A 413 19.33 6.07 8.12
N ILE A 414 18.85 7.11 7.41
CA ILE A 414 19.18 8.50 7.75
C ILE A 414 18.70 8.85 9.16
N THR A 415 17.45 8.52 9.50
CA THR A 415 16.90 8.86 10.83
C THR A 415 17.55 8.06 11.95
N GLY A 416 17.92 6.80 11.72
CA GLY A 416 18.69 5.98 12.67
C GLY A 416 20.08 6.56 12.92
N ALA A 417 20.82 6.92 11.85
CA ALA A 417 22.14 7.52 11.96
C ALA A 417 22.12 8.90 12.64
N LEU A 418 21.10 9.73 12.32
CA LEU A 418 20.93 11.02 12.98
C LEU A 418 20.60 10.88 14.47
N GLN A 419 19.81 9.87 14.84
CA GLN A 419 19.45 9.60 16.23
C GLN A 419 20.67 9.11 17.02
N ASP A 420 21.50 8.23 16.44
CA ASP A 420 22.76 7.80 17.06
C ASP A 420 23.75 8.96 17.21
N ALA A 421 23.85 9.86 16.21
CA ALA A 421 24.70 11.04 16.25
C ALA A 421 24.21 12.15 17.20
N ASP A 422 22.97 12.13 17.65
CA ASP A 422 22.33 13.08 18.57
C ASP A 422 22.07 12.47 19.96
N ASP A 423 22.89 11.52 20.41
CA ASP A 423 22.76 10.84 21.71
C ASP A 423 21.34 10.29 21.97
N ASN A 424 20.78 9.59 20.98
CA ASN A 424 19.41 9.06 20.95
C ASN A 424 18.29 10.13 20.95
N SER A 425 18.60 11.40 20.72
CA SER A 425 17.62 12.48 20.63
C SER A 425 16.89 12.47 19.29
N TYR A 426 15.64 12.92 19.30
CA TYR A 426 14.83 13.10 18.09
C TYR A 426 14.95 14.50 17.44
N ARG A 427 15.86 15.37 17.92
CA ARG A 427 15.93 16.76 17.49
C ARG A 427 16.11 16.93 15.97
N ARG A 428 17.12 16.27 15.37
CA ARG A 428 17.35 16.34 13.91
C ARG A 428 16.40 15.42 13.14
N VAL A 429 15.99 14.32 13.72
CA VAL A 429 15.04 13.40 13.09
C VAL A 429 13.71 14.08 12.78
N VAL A 430 13.19 14.91 13.69
CA VAL A 430 11.94 15.65 13.47
C VAL A 430 12.06 16.66 12.33
N GLN A 431 13.25 17.24 12.09
CA GLN A 431 13.49 18.15 10.95
C GLN A 431 13.36 17.40 9.62
N VAL A 432 13.86 16.15 9.54
CA VAL A 432 13.67 15.30 8.35
C VAL A 432 12.18 15.05 8.10
N TYR A 433 11.42 14.74 9.15
CA TYR A 433 9.96 14.54 9.02
C TYR A 433 9.27 15.81 8.52
N LEU A 434 9.65 16.99 9.04
CA LEU A 434 9.10 18.27 8.62
C LEU A 434 9.37 18.55 7.13
N PHE A 435 10.62 18.33 6.68
CA PHE A 435 10.97 18.51 5.27
C PHE A 435 10.13 17.62 4.34
N MET A 436 10.00 16.35 4.67
CA MET A 436 9.22 15.39 3.87
C MET A 436 7.72 15.72 3.89
N ALA A 437 7.18 16.12 5.04
CA ALA A 437 5.79 16.53 5.16
C ALA A 437 5.49 17.82 4.38
N ALA A 438 6.41 18.80 4.39
CA ALA A 438 6.32 19.99 3.57
C ALA A 438 6.33 19.66 2.07
N ALA A 439 7.22 18.77 1.64
CA ALA A 439 7.24 18.29 0.25
C ALA A 439 5.91 17.62 -0.15
N SER A 440 5.32 16.80 0.72
CA SER A 440 3.99 16.18 0.47
C SER A 440 2.89 17.23 0.34
N SER A 441 2.92 18.30 1.16
CA SER A 441 1.95 19.40 1.10
C SER A 441 2.07 20.18 -0.21
N VAL A 442 3.30 20.48 -0.66
CA VAL A 442 3.55 21.18 -1.93
C VAL A 442 3.06 20.36 -3.11
N VAL A 443 3.40 19.06 -3.16
CA VAL A 443 2.92 18.16 -4.23
C VAL A 443 1.39 18.03 -4.20
N GLY A 444 0.79 17.94 -3.02
CA GLY A 444 -0.67 17.94 -2.85
C GLY A 444 -1.33 19.22 -3.38
N ALA A 445 -0.73 20.39 -3.13
CA ALA A 445 -1.21 21.67 -3.66
C ALA A 445 -1.12 21.72 -5.20
N ILE A 446 0.00 21.26 -5.77
CA ILE A 446 0.17 21.17 -7.22
C ILE A 446 -0.87 20.23 -7.84
N LEU A 447 -1.12 19.05 -7.24
CA LEU A 447 -2.16 18.12 -7.69
C LEU A 447 -3.54 18.75 -7.63
N LEU A 448 -3.86 19.48 -6.56
CA LEU A 448 -5.14 20.16 -6.41
C LEU A 448 -5.34 21.21 -7.50
N ILE A 449 -4.38 22.12 -7.68
CA ILE A 449 -4.45 23.19 -8.69
C ILE A 449 -4.56 22.59 -10.10
N THR A 450 -3.70 21.63 -10.42
CA THR A 450 -3.68 20.98 -11.74
C THR A 450 -4.93 20.13 -12.00
N SER A 451 -5.59 19.59 -10.97
CA SER A 451 -6.84 18.83 -11.14
C SER A 451 -8.00 19.69 -11.59
N PHE A 452 -7.99 21.01 -11.31
CA PHE A 452 -8.97 21.95 -11.83
C PHE A 452 -8.58 22.49 -13.21
N ALA A 453 -7.28 22.63 -13.49
CA ALA A 453 -6.77 23.20 -14.75
C ALA A 453 -6.68 22.16 -15.88
N SER A 454 -6.41 20.89 -15.57
CA SER A 454 -6.14 19.84 -16.56
C SER A 454 -7.32 18.87 -16.72
N ARG A 455 -7.80 18.71 -17.96
CA ARG A 455 -8.83 17.69 -18.29
C ARG A 455 -8.40 16.27 -17.93
N SER A 456 -7.10 15.98 -17.95
CA SER A 456 -6.56 14.66 -17.65
C SER A 456 -6.63 14.33 -16.15
N LEU A 457 -6.36 15.29 -15.25
CA LEU A 457 -6.44 15.10 -13.79
C LEU A 457 -7.84 15.37 -13.21
N ALA A 458 -8.75 15.97 -13.97
CA ALA A 458 -10.12 16.25 -13.54
C ALA A 458 -10.88 15.02 -12.99
N PRO A 459 -10.66 13.76 -13.47
CA PRO A 459 -11.28 12.56 -12.89
C PRO A 459 -11.01 12.36 -11.40
N LEU A 460 -9.91 12.89 -10.86
CA LEU A 460 -9.61 12.85 -9.43
C LEU A 460 -10.61 13.64 -8.58
N GLN A 461 -11.27 14.67 -9.16
CA GLN A 461 -12.25 15.52 -8.48
C GLN A 461 -13.70 15.10 -8.70
N TRP A 462 -13.96 14.17 -9.64
CA TRP A 462 -15.33 13.86 -10.00
C TRP A 462 -16.08 13.10 -8.93
N SER A 463 -17.33 13.56 -8.68
CA SER A 463 -18.30 12.81 -7.89
C SER A 463 -18.75 11.54 -8.63
N ARG A 464 -19.34 10.59 -7.90
CA ARG A 464 -19.91 9.35 -8.44
C ARG A 464 -20.87 9.64 -9.61
N LYS A 465 -21.78 10.61 -9.43
CA LYS A 465 -22.75 10.98 -10.48
C LYS A 465 -22.03 11.40 -11.74
N LYS A 466 -21.09 12.34 -11.68
CA LYS A 466 -20.34 12.83 -12.86
C LYS A 466 -19.53 11.73 -13.52
N ARG A 467 -18.90 10.82 -12.75
CA ARG A 467 -18.14 9.70 -13.29
C ARG A 467 -19.00 8.72 -14.08
N LEU A 468 -20.23 8.45 -13.63
CA LEU A 468 -21.12 7.47 -14.26
C LEU A 468 -21.92 8.05 -15.44
N THR A 469 -22.18 9.36 -15.45
CA THR A 469 -22.96 10.01 -16.53
C THR A 469 -22.08 10.48 -17.68
N SER A 470 -21.28 11.52 -17.48
CA SER A 470 -20.41 12.13 -18.51
C SER A 470 -18.96 11.63 -18.49
N GLY A 471 -18.60 10.82 -17.47
CA GLY A 471 -17.24 10.31 -17.30
C GLY A 471 -16.78 9.35 -18.40
N PRO A 472 -17.59 8.38 -18.86
CA PRO A 472 -17.17 7.40 -19.84
C PRO A 472 -16.61 8.01 -21.12
N GLU A 473 -17.32 8.97 -21.72
CA GLU A 473 -16.90 9.66 -22.94
C GLU A 473 -15.58 10.42 -22.75
N ILE A 474 -15.44 11.14 -21.64
CA ILE A 474 -14.24 11.94 -21.35
C ILE A 474 -13.04 11.04 -21.05
N ILE A 475 -13.24 9.92 -20.33
CA ILE A 475 -12.18 8.94 -20.04
C ILE A 475 -11.71 8.31 -21.36
N GLN A 476 -12.61 7.90 -22.24
CA GLN A 476 -12.29 7.33 -23.52
C GLN A 476 -11.54 8.33 -24.40
N ALA A 477 -12.01 9.56 -24.53
CA ALA A 477 -11.34 10.62 -25.28
C ALA A 477 -9.93 10.94 -24.75
N ASN A 478 -9.74 10.96 -23.41
CA ASN A 478 -8.43 11.15 -22.80
C ASN A 478 -7.49 9.96 -23.06
N ARG A 479 -8.02 8.74 -23.02
CA ARG A 479 -7.28 7.51 -23.34
C ARG A 479 -6.80 7.52 -24.78
N GLU A 480 -7.68 7.77 -25.74
CA GLU A 480 -7.35 7.84 -27.16
C GLU A 480 -6.31 8.92 -27.44
N ARG A 481 -6.49 10.13 -26.88
CA ARG A 481 -5.50 11.21 -27.00
C ARG A 481 -4.14 10.81 -26.47
N SER A 482 -4.07 10.14 -25.35
CA SER A 482 -2.79 9.77 -24.70
C SER A 482 -2.10 8.59 -25.37
N LEU A 483 -2.86 7.61 -25.85
CA LEU A 483 -2.31 6.38 -26.45
C LEU A 483 -2.11 6.47 -27.95
N VAL A 484 -2.88 7.29 -28.67
CA VAL A 484 -2.78 7.45 -30.13
C VAL A 484 -2.09 8.76 -30.46
N THR A 485 -2.71 9.92 -30.12
CA THR A 485 -2.22 11.24 -30.57
C THR A 485 -0.88 11.62 -29.92
N HIS A 486 -0.68 11.30 -28.64
CA HIS A 486 0.52 11.66 -27.85
C HIS A 486 1.30 10.45 -27.32
N ALA A 487 1.23 9.30 -28.01
CA ALA A 487 1.84 8.05 -27.58
C ALA A 487 3.33 8.17 -27.24
N GLN A 488 4.12 8.84 -28.08
CA GLN A 488 5.55 9.05 -27.86
C GLN A 488 5.84 9.91 -26.62
N ARG A 489 5.05 10.96 -26.38
CA ARG A 489 5.19 11.83 -25.21
C ARG A 489 4.85 11.07 -23.94
N THR A 490 3.74 10.34 -23.93
CA THR A 490 3.32 9.49 -22.79
C THR A 490 4.39 8.47 -22.46
N ARG A 491 4.94 7.78 -23.46
CA ARG A 491 6.03 6.81 -23.28
C ARG A 491 7.29 7.46 -22.74
N ARG A 492 7.72 8.62 -23.26
CA ARG A 492 8.92 9.34 -22.75
C ARG A 492 8.77 9.74 -21.28
N ILE A 493 7.61 10.30 -20.90
CA ILE A 493 7.34 10.67 -19.51
C ILE A 493 7.36 9.43 -18.61
N SER A 494 6.67 8.37 -19.01
CA SER A 494 6.63 7.13 -18.24
C SER A 494 8.03 6.52 -18.07
N MET A 495 8.84 6.47 -19.12
CA MET A 495 10.22 5.97 -19.06
C MET A 495 11.13 6.84 -18.16
N ALA A 496 10.99 8.16 -18.19
CA ALA A 496 11.71 9.06 -17.29
C ALA A 496 11.33 8.80 -15.83
N CYS A 497 10.03 8.62 -15.54
CA CYS A 497 9.56 8.27 -14.20
C CYS A 497 10.04 6.88 -13.74
N PHE A 498 10.10 5.89 -14.65
CA PHE A 498 10.71 4.59 -14.36
C PHE A 498 12.20 4.71 -14.04
N ALA A 499 12.95 5.53 -14.79
CA ALA A 499 14.35 5.80 -14.49
C ALA A 499 14.52 6.44 -13.09
N THR A 500 13.65 7.39 -12.73
CA THR A 500 13.64 7.99 -11.37
C THR A 500 13.33 6.93 -10.31
N LEU A 501 12.35 6.04 -10.53
CA LEU A 501 12.05 4.94 -9.62
C LEU A 501 13.27 4.03 -9.43
N LEU A 502 13.96 3.65 -10.50
CA LEU A 502 15.17 2.84 -10.43
C LEU A 502 16.28 3.56 -9.63
N LEU A 503 16.49 4.85 -9.86
CA LEU A 503 17.48 5.64 -9.10
C LEU A 503 17.15 5.69 -7.61
N ILE A 504 15.90 5.90 -7.24
CA ILE A 504 15.47 5.88 -5.83
C ILE A 504 15.66 4.48 -5.23
N THR A 505 15.34 3.43 -5.99
CA THR A 505 15.53 2.03 -5.55
C THR A 505 17.00 1.70 -5.33
N MET A 506 17.87 2.09 -6.27
CA MET A 506 19.33 1.93 -6.11
C MET A 506 19.86 2.73 -4.91
N GLY A 507 19.38 3.97 -4.72
CA GLY A 507 19.69 4.78 -3.55
C GLY A 507 19.28 4.11 -2.24
N GLY A 508 18.11 3.47 -2.21
CA GLY A 508 17.65 2.66 -1.08
C GLY A 508 18.57 1.48 -0.78
N TRP A 509 19.00 0.75 -1.83
CA TRP A 509 19.92 -0.37 -1.66
C TRP A 509 21.30 0.07 -1.16
N VAL A 510 21.83 1.18 -1.69
CA VAL A 510 23.09 1.76 -1.21
C VAL A 510 22.98 2.18 0.26
N ALA A 511 21.88 2.84 0.64
CA ALA A 511 21.62 3.22 2.02
C ALA A 511 21.54 1.99 2.95
N TYR A 512 20.86 0.93 2.52
CA TYR A 512 20.77 -0.33 3.28
C TYR A 512 22.15 -0.96 3.51
N ILE A 513 22.96 -1.08 2.44
CA ILE A 513 24.31 -1.65 2.51
C ILE A 513 25.21 -0.79 3.40
N TRP A 514 25.15 0.53 3.25
CA TRP A 514 25.89 1.46 4.10
C TRP A 514 25.52 1.31 5.59
N GLY A 515 24.23 1.22 5.90
CA GLY A 515 23.75 0.98 7.26
C GLY A 515 24.20 -0.37 7.82
N ALA A 516 24.23 -1.42 6.99
CA ALA A 516 24.71 -2.74 7.38
C ALA A 516 26.22 -2.76 7.72
N VAL A 517 27.02 -1.99 7.00
CA VAL A 517 28.47 -1.88 7.24
C VAL A 517 28.74 -1.00 8.47
N THR A 518 28.11 0.18 8.57
CA THR A 518 28.35 1.11 9.68
C THR A 518 27.74 0.64 11.00
N GLY A 519 26.56 0.04 10.97
CA GLY A 519 25.89 -0.48 12.17
C GLY A 519 26.59 -1.68 12.82
N ASN A 520 27.42 -2.42 12.07
CA ASN A 520 28.23 -3.51 12.62
C ASN A 520 29.58 -3.05 13.22
N ASN A 521 30.01 -1.84 12.91
CA ASN A 521 31.30 -1.28 13.34
C ASN A 521 31.21 -0.33 14.55
N SER A 522 30.01 -0.06 15.03
CA SER A 522 29.71 0.70 16.25
C SER A 522 29.19 -0.21 17.34
#